data_26ba89dad035685e619ffabb8cce400c
#
_entry.id   26ba89dad035685e619ffabb8cce400c
#
_cell.length_a   1.000
_cell.length_b   1.000
_cell.length_c   1.000
_cell.angle_alpha   90.00
_cell.angle_beta   90.00
_cell.angle_gamma   90.00
#
_symmetry.space_group_name_H-M   'P 1'
#
loop_
_entity.id
_entity.type
_entity.pdbx_description
1 polymer ?
#
loop_
_entity_poly.entity_id
_entity_poly.type
_entity_poly.pdbx_seq_one_letter_code
_entity_poly.pdbx_strand_id
1 'polypeptide(L)'
;IMDTRYTIRESEKNDAKHIYDLVKKSKVLDLNSHYLYLLQTTHFKNSCSVALFENQIVGFVSGYYLPNENDSLFIWQVAVDENHRGKNLALNLIDNIVSRKNIRYLISTVSPSNISSQRVFEKFAKKYEANIEKSTLFFIEDFVNSHEEEVQFKIGPIK
;
A
#
# COMPACT_ATOMS: atom_id res chain seq x y z
N ILE A 1 14.84 11.40 7.33
CA ILE A 1 15.07 10.52 8.48
C ILE A 1 13.75 10.39 9.25
N MET A 2 13.29 9.18 9.43
CA MET A 2 12.05 8.92 10.17
C MET A 2 12.30 9.09 11.67
N ASP A 3 11.28 9.64 12.37
CA ASP A 3 11.27 9.77 13.82
C ASP A 3 11.48 8.38 14.46
N THR A 4 12.39 8.29 15.44
CA THR A 4 12.75 7.02 16.09
C THR A 4 11.61 6.38 16.88
N ARG A 5 10.52 7.14 17.16
CA ARG A 5 9.34 6.58 17.82
C ARG A 5 8.51 5.68 16.90
N TYR A 6 8.77 5.74 15.60
CA TYR A 6 8.13 4.85 14.62
C TYR A 6 8.98 3.63 14.35
N THR A 7 8.34 2.48 14.25
CA THR A 7 8.95 1.24 13.81
C THR A 7 8.16 0.73 12.62
N ILE A 8 8.85 0.33 11.56
CA ILE A 8 8.22 -0.29 10.40
C ILE A 8 8.76 -1.70 10.26
N ARG A 9 7.88 -2.66 10.11
CA ARG A 9 8.23 -4.07 10.00
C ARG A 9 7.24 -4.85 9.15
N GLU A 10 7.59 -6.07 8.86
CA GLU A 10 6.68 -7.04 8.25
C GLU A 10 5.47 -7.25 9.16
N SER A 11 4.28 -7.43 8.57
CA SER A 11 3.06 -7.69 9.35
C SER A 11 3.11 -9.09 9.99
N GLU A 12 2.45 -9.23 11.11
CA GLU A 12 2.34 -10.47 11.88
C GLU A 12 0.87 -10.80 12.18
N LYS A 13 0.57 -12.07 12.41
CA LYS A 13 -0.80 -12.52 12.64
C LYS A 13 -1.57 -11.69 13.67
N ASN A 14 -0.92 -11.33 14.78
CA ASN A 14 -1.57 -10.56 15.83
C ASN A 14 -1.88 -9.11 15.44
N ASP A 15 -1.33 -8.64 14.33
CA ASP A 15 -1.62 -7.31 13.81
C ASP A 15 -2.98 -7.23 13.13
N ALA A 16 -3.53 -8.37 12.66
CA ALA A 16 -4.71 -8.38 11.80
C ALA A 16 -5.90 -7.62 12.38
N LYS A 17 -6.20 -7.81 13.65
CA LYS A 17 -7.33 -7.11 14.31
C LYS A 17 -7.09 -5.61 14.41
N HIS A 18 -5.85 -5.19 14.60
CA HIS A 18 -5.49 -3.76 14.68
C HIS A 18 -5.50 -3.10 13.30
N ILE A 19 -5.10 -3.85 12.26
CA ILE A 19 -5.21 -3.39 10.88
C ILE A 19 -6.67 -3.21 10.50
N TYR A 20 -7.52 -4.18 10.85
CA TYR A 20 -8.96 -4.10 10.63
C TYR A 20 -9.53 -2.82 11.24
N ASP A 21 -9.18 -2.55 12.50
CA ASP A 21 -9.65 -1.35 13.21
C ASP A 21 -9.13 -0.06 12.56
N LEU A 22 -7.87 -0.04 12.14
CA LEU A 22 -7.27 1.11 11.46
C LEU A 22 -8.02 1.44 10.17
N VAL A 23 -8.28 0.45 9.33
CA VAL A 23 -8.98 0.63 8.06
C VAL A 23 -10.42 1.04 8.30
N LYS A 24 -11.13 0.38 9.23
CA LYS A 24 -12.51 0.69 9.59
C LYS A 24 -12.65 2.13 10.07
N LYS A 25 -11.72 2.59 10.88
CA LYS A 25 -11.71 3.94 11.45
C LYS A 25 -11.49 5.02 10.39
N SER A 26 -10.82 4.70 9.31
CA SER A 26 -10.53 5.67 8.23
C SER A 26 -11.79 6.18 7.55
N LYS A 27 -12.84 5.37 7.46
CA LYS A 27 -14.15 5.66 6.82
C LYS A 27 -14.08 5.95 5.32
N VAL A 28 -12.89 6.11 4.75
CA VAL A 28 -12.69 6.41 3.32
C VAL A 28 -12.09 5.24 2.55
N LEU A 29 -11.47 4.30 3.25
CA LEU A 29 -10.89 3.09 2.64
C LEU A 29 -11.92 1.96 2.66
N ASP A 30 -11.88 1.12 1.63
CA ASP A 30 -12.71 -0.07 1.58
C ASP A 30 -12.28 -1.04 2.67
N LEU A 31 -13.21 -1.37 3.57
CA LEU A 31 -12.95 -2.34 4.62
C LEU A 31 -13.13 -3.74 4.06
N ASN A 32 -12.08 -4.54 4.16
CA ASN A 32 -12.13 -5.95 3.79
C ASN A 32 -12.53 -6.79 4.99
N SER A 33 -12.78 -8.09 4.74
CA SER A 33 -13.09 -9.01 5.83
C SER A 33 -11.89 -9.13 6.77
N HIS A 34 -12.13 -9.40 8.05
CA HIS A 34 -11.06 -9.67 9.00
C HIS A 34 -10.19 -10.84 8.53
N TYR A 35 -10.82 -11.82 7.89
CA TYR A 35 -10.11 -12.99 7.36
C TYR A 35 -9.06 -12.61 6.33
N LEU A 36 -9.34 -11.63 5.46
CA LEU A 36 -8.35 -11.16 4.50
C LEU A 36 -7.12 -10.61 5.22
N TYR A 37 -7.31 -9.81 6.28
CA TYR A 37 -6.19 -9.28 7.05
C TYR A 37 -5.40 -10.38 7.76
N LEU A 38 -6.05 -11.46 8.18
CA LEU A 38 -5.36 -12.64 8.69
C LEU A 38 -4.46 -13.28 7.63
N LEU A 39 -4.93 -13.38 6.39
CA LEU A 39 -4.12 -13.89 5.28
C LEU A 39 -2.95 -12.97 4.94
N GLN A 40 -3.18 -11.67 4.96
CA GLN A 40 -2.13 -10.68 4.66
C GLN A 40 -1.07 -10.57 5.75
N THR A 41 -1.36 -11.03 6.95
CA THR A 41 -0.41 -11.04 8.07
C THR A 41 0.22 -12.43 8.29
N THR A 42 -0.10 -13.39 7.44
CA THR A 42 0.44 -14.76 7.48
C THR A 42 0.97 -15.15 6.10
N HIS A 43 0.09 -15.62 5.20
CA HIS A 43 0.50 -16.08 3.87
C HIS A 43 1.18 -14.99 3.05
N PHE A 44 0.69 -13.76 3.12
CA PHE A 44 1.17 -12.64 2.31
C PHE A 44 2.01 -11.63 3.09
N LYS A 45 2.51 -12.00 4.26
CA LYS A 45 3.27 -11.07 5.12
C LYS A 45 4.51 -10.49 4.43
N ASN A 46 5.11 -11.23 3.50
CA ASN A 46 6.31 -10.77 2.79
C ASN A 46 6.06 -9.56 1.89
N SER A 47 4.81 -9.30 1.54
CA SER A 47 4.43 -8.16 0.70
C SER A 47 3.54 -7.16 1.44
N CYS A 48 3.50 -7.23 2.77
CA CYS A 48 2.75 -6.30 3.61
C CYS A 48 3.66 -5.71 4.69
N SER A 49 3.32 -4.52 5.17
CA SER A 49 4.09 -3.85 6.23
C SER A 49 3.16 -3.09 7.17
N VAL A 50 3.62 -2.93 8.41
CA VAL A 50 2.93 -2.13 9.41
C VAL A 50 3.88 -1.10 10.00
N ALA A 51 3.33 0.06 10.34
CA ALA A 51 4.03 1.11 11.08
C ALA A 51 3.45 1.17 12.49
N LEU A 52 4.34 1.17 13.47
CA LEU A 52 3.98 1.28 14.89
C LEU A 52 4.52 2.58 15.45
N PHE A 53 3.71 3.24 16.24
CA PHE A 53 4.11 4.37 17.05
C PHE A 53 3.88 4.00 18.51
N GLU A 54 4.97 3.94 19.28
CA GLU A 54 4.87 3.51 20.68
C GLU A 54 4.07 2.21 20.83
N ASN A 55 4.40 1.23 20.00
CA ASN A 55 3.80 -0.12 19.98
C ASN A 55 2.34 -0.20 19.54
N GLN A 56 1.78 0.89 18.97
CA GLN A 56 0.44 0.87 18.40
C GLN A 56 0.50 0.98 16.89
N ILE A 57 -0.30 0.20 16.19
CA ILE A 57 -0.33 0.25 14.72
C ILE A 57 -1.00 1.53 14.26
N VAL A 58 -0.26 2.33 13.49
CA VAL A 58 -0.72 3.60 12.94
C VAL A 58 -0.64 3.64 11.41
N GLY A 59 -0.12 2.60 10.79
CA GLY A 59 -0.03 2.50 9.34
C GLY A 59 0.03 1.06 8.86
N PHE A 60 -0.45 0.84 7.64
CA PHE A 60 -0.47 -0.48 7.01
C PHE A 60 -0.42 -0.33 5.50
N VAL A 61 0.40 -1.14 4.87
CA VAL A 61 0.40 -1.30 3.42
C VAL A 61 0.30 -2.77 3.09
N SER A 62 -0.65 -3.11 2.24
CA SER A 62 -0.78 -4.47 1.71
C SER A 62 -0.40 -4.50 0.23
N GLY A 63 0.14 -5.63 -0.19
CA GLY A 63 0.49 -5.86 -1.56
C GLY A 63 0.68 -7.33 -1.85
N TYR A 64 0.98 -7.64 -3.10
CA TYR A 64 1.35 -8.98 -3.53
C TYR A 64 2.18 -8.89 -4.81
N TYR A 65 2.95 -9.94 -5.08
CA TYR A 65 3.67 -10.04 -6.34
C TYR A 65 2.72 -10.59 -7.40
N LEU A 66 2.77 -10.03 -8.62
CA LEU A 66 1.88 -10.49 -9.68
C LEU A 66 2.20 -11.95 -10.02
N PRO A 67 1.19 -12.83 -10.15
CA PRO A 67 1.42 -14.25 -10.39
C PRO A 67 2.25 -14.55 -11.64
N ASN A 68 2.09 -13.76 -12.69
CA ASN A 68 2.76 -13.97 -13.98
C ASN A 68 3.96 -13.04 -14.18
N GLU A 69 4.22 -12.13 -13.24
CA GLU A 69 5.32 -11.19 -13.26
C GLU A 69 5.84 -11.02 -11.83
N ASN A 70 6.55 -12.02 -11.33
CA ASN A 70 6.94 -12.06 -9.91
C ASN A 70 7.98 -10.99 -9.51
N ASP A 71 8.48 -10.23 -10.46
CA ASP A 71 9.32 -9.05 -10.23
C ASP A 71 8.50 -7.75 -10.23
N SER A 72 7.17 -7.85 -10.30
CA SER A 72 6.24 -6.73 -10.17
C SER A 72 5.50 -6.84 -8.85
N LEU A 73 5.61 -5.80 -8.02
CA LEU A 73 4.90 -5.70 -6.74
C LEU A 73 3.66 -4.83 -6.93
N PHE A 74 2.49 -5.39 -6.68
CA PHE A 74 1.24 -4.65 -6.67
C PHE A 74 0.94 -4.16 -5.25
N ILE A 75 0.72 -2.87 -5.09
CA ILE A 75 0.30 -2.27 -3.82
C ILE A 75 -1.23 -2.16 -3.83
N TRP A 76 -1.86 -2.80 -2.87
CA TRP A 76 -3.32 -2.89 -2.79
C TRP A 76 -3.89 -1.78 -1.92
N GLN A 77 -3.60 -1.78 -0.63
CA GLN A 77 -4.18 -0.83 0.31
C GLN A 77 -3.08 -0.09 1.07
N VAL A 78 -3.26 1.21 1.20
CA VAL A 78 -2.37 2.08 1.96
C VAL A 78 -3.22 2.80 2.99
N ALA A 79 -2.97 2.55 4.27
CA ALA A 79 -3.72 3.13 5.37
C ALA A 79 -2.77 3.79 6.35
N VAL A 80 -3.01 5.06 6.66
CA VAL A 80 -2.25 5.81 7.68
C VAL A 80 -3.24 6.51 8.58
N ASP A 81 -3.07 6.34 9.89
CA ASP A 81 -3.88 7.03 10.90
C ASP A 81 -3.81 8.54 10.66
N GLU A 82 -4.96 9.23 10.73
CA GLU A 82 -5.04 10.66 10.44
C GLU A 82 -4.14 11.50 11.34
N ASN A 83 -3.91 11.05 12.59
CA ASN A 83 -3.06 11.75 13.55
C ASN A 83 -1.55 11.58 13.25
N HIS A 84 -1.21 10.72 12.31
CA HIS A 84 0.17 10.41 11.95
C HIS A 84 0.50 10.73 10.49
N ARG A 85 -0.34 11.53 9.82
CA ARG A 85 -0.09 11.99 8.46
C ARG A 85 1.01 13.04 8.43
N GLY A 86 1.60 13.25 7.26
CA GLY A 86 2.69 14.21 7.09
C GLY A 86 4.04 13.74 7.60
N LYS A 87 4.20 12.43 7.87
CA LYS A 87 5.44 11.81 8.36
C LYS A 87 6.09 10.90 7.33
N ASN A 88 5.64 10.92 6.08
CA ASN A 88 6.10 10.02 5.02
C ASN A 88 5.93 8.54 5.35
N LEU A 89 4.97 8.18 6.21
CA LEU A 89 4.77 6.78 6.61
C LEU A 89 4.40 5.89 5.42
N ALA A 90 3.51 6.35 4.54
CA ALA A 90 3.09 5.56 3.38
C ALA A 90 4.28 5.19 2.51
N LEU A 91 5.13 6.16 2.17
CA LEU A 91 6.33 5.91 1.38
C LEU A 91 7.30 4.95 2.11
N ASN A 92 7.52 5.17 3.40
CA ASN A 92 8.41 4.33 4.19
C ASN A 92 7.90 2.89 4.33
N LEU A 93 6.57 2.72 4.43
CA LEU A 93 5.93 1.40 4.46
C LEU A 93 6.16 0.65 3.14
N ILE A 94 5.98 1.34 2.02
CA ILE A 94 6.24 0.76 0.68
C ILE A 94 7.72 0.42 0.53
N ASP A 95 8.61 1.33 0.90
CA ASP A 95 10.05 1.09 0.86
C ASP A 95 10.48 -0.13 1.67
N ASN A 96 9.86 -0.32 2.83
CA ASN A 96 10.15 -1.48 3.67
C ASN A 96 9.85 -2.79 2.94
N ILE A 97 8.73 -2.85 2.21
CA ILE A 97 8.39 -4.03 1.40
C ILE A 97 9.38 -4.18 0.23
N VAL A 98 9.65 -3.09 -0.47
CA VAL A 98 10.54 -3.08 -1.64
C VAL A 98 11.95 -3.54 -1.28
N SER A 99 12.40 -3.26 -0.06
CA SER A 99 13.74 -3.66 0.39
C SER A 99 13.93 -5.17 0.56
N ARG A 100 12.84 -5.94 0.60
CA ARG A 100 12.89 -7.39 0.90
C ARG A 100 13.18 -8.26 -0.31
N LYS A 101 12.92 -7.75 -1.51
CA LYS A 101 13.08 -8.51 -2.75
C LYS A 101 13.32 -7.54 -3.90
N ASN A 102 14.23 -7.89 -4.78
CA ASN A 102 14.45 -7.08 -5.99
C ASN A 102 13.21 -7.12 -6.86
N ILE A 103 12.61 -5.95 -7.08
CA ILE A 103 11.48 -5.80 -7.99
C ILE A 103 11.88 -4.91 -9.15
N ARG A 104 11.24 -5.13 -10.29
CA ARG A 104 11.43 -4.31 -11.48
C ARG A 104 10.38 -3.21 -11.59
N TYR A 105 9.16 -3.53 -11.19
CA TYR A 105 8.05 -2.58 -11.25
C TYR A 105 7.26 -2.55 -9.96
N LEU A 106 6.85 -1.34 -9.57
CA LEU A 106 5.83 -1.13 -8.55
C LEU A 106 4.56 -0.74 -9.29
N ILE A 107 3.46 -1.44 -8.99
CA ILE A 107 2.17 -1.22 -9.65
C ILE A 107 1.12 -0.96 -8.59
N SER A 108 0.20 -0.05 -8.89
CA SER A 108 -1.00 0.15 -8.09
C SER A 108 -2.11 0.68 -8.98
N THR A 109 -3.35 0.63 -8.51
CA THR A 109 -4.47 1.31 -9.17
C THR A 109 -4.99 2.40 -8.26
N VAL A 110 -5.30 3.55 -8.85
CA VAL A 110 -5.70 4.75 -8.12
C VAL A 110 -6.89 5.38 -8.82
N SER A 111 -7.92 5.74 -8.04
CA SER A 111 -9.05 6.49 -8.58
C SER A 111 -8.61 7.93 -8.88
N PRO A 112 -9.14 8.57 -9.94
CA PRO A 112 -8.75 9.95 -10.28
C PRO A 112 -8.93 10.96 -9.16
N SER A 113 -9.91 10.77 -8.28
CA SER A 113 -10.14 11.69 -7.16
C SER A 113 -9.20 11.46 -5.97
N ASN A 114 -8.47 10.35 -5.94
CA ASN A 114 -7.60 10.01 -4.81
C ASN A 114 -6.22 10.66 -4.96
N ILE A 115 -6.17 11.96 -4.69
CA ILE A 115 -4.95 12.77 -4.86
C ILE A 115 -3.86 12.34 -3.90
N SER A 116 -4.20 11.98 -2.67
CA SER A 116 -3.18 11.59 -1.67
C SER A 116 -2.42 10.33 -2.08
N SER A 117 -3.10 9.32 -2.63
CA SER A 117 -2.43 8.12 -3.15
C SER A 117 -1.58 8.43 -4.38
N GLN A 118 -2.07 9.27 -5.28
CA GLN A 118 -1.27 9.70 -6.44
C GLN A 118 0.05 10.31 -6.00
N ARG A 119 0.02 11.17 -4.97
CA ARG A 119 1.23 11.81 -4.44
C ARG A 119 2.22 10.81 -3.87
N VAL A 120 1.74 9.77 -3.18
CA VAL A 120 2.61 8.73 -2.64
C VAL A 120 3.38 8.04 -3.76
N PHE A 121 2.69 7.65 -4.84
CA PHE A 121 3.32 6.96 -5.97
C PHE A 121 4.21 7.88 -6.78
N GLU A 122 3.86 9.15 -6.91
CA GLU A 122 4.75 10.13 -7.55
C GLU A 122 6.04 10.33 -6.75
N LYS A 123 5.95 10.40 -5.41
CA LYS A 123 7.13 10.48 -4.54
C LYS A 123 7.99 9.22 -4.65
N PHE A 124 7.36 8.06 -4.73
CA PHE A 124 8.08 6.80 -4.92
C PHE A 124 8.86 6.82 -6.24
N ALA A 125 8.20 7.19 -7.33
CA ALA A 125 8.83 7.27 -8.64
C ALA A 125 10.01 8.23 -8.64
N LYS A 126 9.85 9.39 -8.01
CA LYS A 126 10.92 10.39 -7.91
C LYS A 126 12.11 9.85 -7.11
N LYS A 127 11.85 9.18 -5.99
CA LYS A 127 12.91 8.61 -5.16
C LYS A 127 13.75 7.58 -5.91
N TYR A 128 13.11 6.76 -6.72
CA TYR A 128 13.78 5.71 -7.49
C TYR A 128 14.17 6.14 -8.90
N GLU A 129 13.98 7.42 -9.24
CA GLU A 129 14.28 7.96 -10.56
C GLU A 129 13.66 7.11 -11.67
N ALA A 130 12.40 6.72 -11.45
CA ALA A 130 11.67 5.82 -12.33
C ALA A 130 10.52 6.54 -13.02
N ASN A 131 10.17 6.07 -14.22
CA ASN A 131 9.03 6.59 -14.96
C ASN A 131 7.73 6.03 -14.43
N ILE A 132 6.63 6.77 -14.62
CA ILE A 132 5.28 6.31 -14.34
C ILE A 132 4.53 6.17 -15.66
N GLU A 133 4.04 4.96 -15.93
CA GLU A 133 3.13 4.69 -17.03
C GLU A 133 1.72 4.58 -16.46
N LYS A 134 0.78 5.39 -16.98
CA LYS A 134 -0.60 5.41 -16.52
C LYS A 134 -1.52 4.87 -17.59
N SER A 135 -2.44 3.98 -17.20
CA SER A 135 -3.47 3.45 -18.10
C SER A 135 -4.66 3.00 -17.26
N THR A 136 -5.87 3.19 -17.78
CA THR A 136 -7.06 2.72 -17.08
C THR A 136 -7.09 1.20 -17.11
N LEU A 137 -7.08 0.58 -15.94
CA LEU A 137 -7.16 -0.88 -15.81
C LEU A 137 -8.58 -1.35 -15.63
N PHE A 138 -9.32 -0.71 -14.73
CA PHE A 138 -10.72 -1.03 -14.49
C PHE A 138 -11.57 0.17 -14.85
N PHE A 139 -12.55 -0.08 -15.73
CA PHE A 139 -13.47 0.94 -16.20
C PHE A 139 -14.70 0.97 -15.29
N ILE A 140 -15.48 2.05 -15.38
CA ILE A 140 -16.69 2.22 -14.56
C ILE A 140 -17.61 1.01 -14.68
N GLU A 141 -17.78 0.48 -15.87
CA GLU A 141 -18.66 -0.67 -16.15
C GLU A 141 -18.17 -2.00 -15.57
N ASP A 142 -16.92 -2.07 -15.12
CA ASP A 142 -16.38 -3.28 -14.48
C ASP A 142 -16.87 -3.45 -13.03
N PHE A 143 -17.42 -2.38 -12.45
CA PHE A 143 -17.86 -2.39 -11.05
C PHE A 143 -19.36 -2.63 -10.92
N VAL A 144 -19.75 -3.39 -9.90
CA VAL A 144 -21.17 -3.70 -9.64
C VAL A 144 -21.93 -2.46 -9.17
N ASN A 145 -21.29 -1.67 -8.31
CA ASN A 145 -21.88 -0.45 -7.77
C ASN A 145 -21.24 0.77 -8.40
N SER A 146 -21.79 1.96 -8.12
CA SER A 146 -21.20 3.21 -8.56
C SER A 146 -19.78 3.35 -8.03
N HIS A 147 -18.84 3.48 -8.95
CA HIS A 147 -17.41 3.55 -8.63
C HIS A 147 -16.69 4.30 -9.74
N GLU A 148 -15.64 5.04 -9.37
CA GLU A 148 -14.75 5.64 -10.38
C GLU A 148 -13.97 4.56 -11.10
N GLU A 149 -13.41 4.90 -12.25
CA GLU A 149 -12.41 4.05 -12.89
C GLU A 149 -11.18 3.91 -12.00
N GLU A 150 -10.40 2.84 -12.21
CA GLU A 150 -9.12 2.64 -11.53
C GLU A 150 -8.00 2.75 -12.55
N VAL A 151 -7.15 3.76 -12.37
CA VAL A 151 -6.00 4.02 -13.24
C VAL A 151 -4.80 3.27 -12.69
N GLN A 152 -4.21 2.41 -13.53
CA GLN A 152 -2.98 1.72 -13.16
C GLN A 152 -1.79 2.66 -13.28
N PHE A 153 -1.02 2.73 -12.21
CA PHE A 153 0.28 3.37 -12.17
C PHE A 153 1.34 2.27 -12.19
N LYS A 154 2.09 2.20 -13.28
CA LYS A 154 3.20 1.25 -13.40
C LYS A 154 4.50 2.03 -13.33
N ILE A 155 5.26 1.80 -12.27
CA ILE A 155 6.47 2.57 -11.95
C ILE A 155 7.70 1.68 -12.13
N GLY A 156 8.59 2.10 -13.01
CA GLY A 156 9.80 1.37 -13.28
C GLY A 156 10.31 1.61 -14.71
N PRO A 157 11.33 0.82 -15.14
CA PRO A 157 12.02 -0.23 -14.37
C PRO A 157 12.83 0.35 -13.20
N ILE A 158 12.76 -0.34 -12.07
CA ILE A 158 13.52 0.01 -10.87
C ILE A 158 14.86 -0.72 -10.93
N LYS A 159 15.92 0.00 -10.70
CA LYS A 159 17.28 -0.54 -10.77
C LYS A 159 17.78 -1.02 -9.40
#